data_6ff01068fd5c98c33d521d5c1647d9d7
#
_entry.id   6ff01068fd5c98c33d521d5c1647d9d7
#
_cell.length_a   1.000
_cell.length_b   1.000
_cell.length_c   1.000
_cell.angle_alpha   90.00
_cell.angle_beta   90.00
_cell.angle_gamma   90.00
#
_symmetry.space_group_name_H-M   'P 1'
#
loop_
_entity.id
_entity.type
_entity.pdbx_description
1 polymer ?
#
loop_
_entity_poly.entity_id
_entity_poly.type
_entity_poly.pdbx_seq_one_letter_code
_entity_poly.pdbx_strand_id
1 'polypeptide(L)'
;MLAPIIDDLRKAAANEQEQALVEQLVSWNGDHTLDATAPTLFNQLVYELARHAMGDELQGPFFENLLATRALDVPLPRLTADADSPWWDNRSTDAIEDRGQTVKAAWQASIAHPKQTLGDDPKSWRWGTAHTLTHNHPLGQKKPLDRLFNVGPFAAPGGHETPNNLSHRVGPAPWSVVYGPSTRRLIDMADASTALGINPVGQSGTPFDKHYSDQAQRYIQGVYLPMHLSDSDVAAHTSSSLTLMPAR
;
A
#
# COMPACT_ATOMS: atom_id res chain seq x y z
N MET A 1 2.58 14.00 -9.79
CA MET A 1 1.20 13.76 -10.26
C MET A 1 0.21 14.83 -9.81
N LEU A 2 0.08 15.15 -8.52
CA LEU A 2 -0.94 16.11 -8.04
C LEU A 2 -0.73 17.56 -8.51
N ALA A 3 0.50 18.09 -8.42
CA ALA A 3 0.77 19.50 -8.68
C ALA A 3 0.12 20.06 -9.97
N PRO A 4 0.16 19.38 -11.14
CA PRO A 4 -0.43 19.91 -12.36
C PRO A 4 -1.96 19.99 -12.38
N ILE A 5 -2.65 19.21 -11.50
CA ILE A 5 -4.13 19.12 -11.48
C ILE A 5 -4.76 19.72 -10.22
N ILE A 6 -3.99 20.40 -9.37
CA ILE A 6 -4.50 20.98 -8.13
C ILE A 6 -5.65 21.96 -8.38
N ASP A 7 -5.51 22.83 -9.38
CA ASP A 7 -6.55 23.82 -9.69
C ASP A 7 -7.81 23.16 -10.27
N ASP A 8 -7.66 22.05 -11.01
CA ASP A 8 -8.79 21.28 -11.50
C ASP A 8 -9.51 20.56 -10.34
N LEU A 9 -8.76 20.02 -9.37
CA LEU A 9 -9.34 19.43 -8.14
C LEU A 9 -10.10 20.46 -7.30
N ARG A 10 -9.55 21.68 -7.14
CA ARG A 10 -10.23 22.76 -6.43
C ARG A 10 -11.55 23.17 -7.10
N LYS A 11 -11.57 23.19 -8.44
CA LYS A 11 -12.80 23.46 -9.22
C LYS A 11 -13.78 22.28 -9.18
N ALA A 12 -13.29 21.06 -9.01
CA ALA A 12 -14.08 19.84 -8.96
C ALA A 12 -14.85 19.69 -7.64
N ALA A 13 -14.34 20.25 -6.55
CA ALA A 13 -14.94 20.15 -5.21
C ALA A 13 -16.30 20.84 -5.16
N ALA A 14 -17.35 20.09 -4.81
CA ALA A 14 -18.74 20.54 -4.88
C ALA A 14 -19.20 21.33 -3.65
N ASN A 15 -18.49 21.24 -2.53
CA ASN A 15 -18.85 21.83 -1.24
C ASN A 15 -17.63 22.07 -0.36
N GLU A 16 -17.82 22.73 0.79
CA GLU A 16 -16.76 23.06 1.75
C GLU A 16 -16.03 21.81 2.28
N GLN A 17 -16.74 20.70 2.50
CA GLN A 17 -16.13 19.46 2.96
C GLN A 17 -15.17 18.89 1.91
N GLU A 18 -15.57 18.88 0.66
CA GLU A 18 -14.70 18.43 -0.44
C GLU A 18 -13.52 19.39 -0.65
N GLN A 19 -13.73 20.71 -0.51
CA GLN A 19 -12.62 21.67 -0.52
C GLN A 19 -11.60 21.37 0.57
N ALA A 20 -12.04 21.08 1.79
CA ALA A 20 -11.15 20.69 2.88
C ALA A 20 -10.36 19.40 2.56
N LEU A 21 -10.97 18.42 1.88
CA LEU A 21 -10.28 17.20 1.45
C LEU A 21 -9.24 17.47 0.36
N VAL A 22 -9.53 18.37 -0.59
CA VAL A 22 -8.53 18.81 -1.59
C VAL A 22 -7.35 19.48 -0.89
N GLU A 23 -7.59 20.38 0.06
CA GLU A 23 -6.50 21.05 0.77
C GLU A 23 -5.68 20.08 1.67
N GLN A 24 -6.31 19.03 2.19
CA GLN A 24 -5.55 17.93 2.83
C GLN A 24 -4.60 17.23 1.86
N LEU A 25 -5.01 16.98 0.61
CA LEU A 25 -4.13 16.42 -0.43
C LEU A 25 -3.01 17.41 -0.81
N VAL A 26 -3.31 18.70 -0.93
CA VAL A 26 -2.35 19.74 -1.29
C VAL A 26 -1.27 19.89 -0.23
N SER A 27 -1.66 19.85 1.05
CA SER A 27 -0.73 19.99 2.19
C SER A 27 -0.03 18.70 2.60
N TRP A 28 -0.44 17.57 2.02
CA TRP A 28 0.10 16.26 2.37
C TRP A 28 1.54 16.11 1.89
N ASN A 29 2.41 15.67 2.80
CA ASN A 29 3.84 15.46 2.56
C ASN A 29 4.21 14.12 1.89
N GLY A 30 3.21 13.27 1.56
CA GLY A 30 3.41 11.94 1.00
C GLY A 30 3.48 10.80 2.03
N ASP A 31 3.43 11.09 3.34
CA ASP A 31 3.50 10.08 4.39
C ASP A 31 2.22 9.23 4.46
N HIS A 32 2.38 7.91 4.40
CA HIS A 32 1.30 6.95 4.53
C HIS A 32 1.19 6.46 5.99
N THR A 33 0.84 7.39 6.89
CA THR A 33 0.62 7.08 8.31
C THR A 33 -0.79 6.53 8.53
N LEU A 34 -0.95 5.66 9.54
CA LEU A 34 -2.20 4.93 9.77
C LEU A 34 -3.43 5.82 9.98
N ASP A 35 -3.25 6.99 10.62
CA ASP A 35 -4.34 7.88 10.98
C ASP A 35 -4.65 8.94 9.91
N ALA A 36 -3.81 9.07 8.87
CA ALA A 36 -4.00 10.04 7.81
C ALA A 36 -5.10 9.59 6.83
N THR A 37 -5.93 10.54 6.38
CA THR A 37 -6.95 10.36 5.33
C THR A 37 -6.38 10.60 3.93
N ALA A 38 -5.41 11.51 3.80
CA ALA A 38 -4.83 11.89 2.51
C ALA A 38 -4.27 10.72 1.70
N PRO A 39 -3.59 9.71 2.27
CA PRO A 39 -3.15 8.54 1.51
C PRO A 39 -4.31 7.76 0.87
N THR A 40 -5.43 7.61 1.58
CA THR A 40 -6.63 6.93 1.06
C THR A 40 -7.19 7.68 -0.13
N LEU A 41 -7.38 9.00 0.00
CA LEU A 41 -7.85 9.85 -1.10
C LEU A 41 -6.89 9.83 -2.29
N PHE A 42 -5.59 9.92 -2.03
CA PHE A 42 -4.57 9.90 -3.08
C PHE A 42 -4.59 8.61 -3.88
N ASN A 43 -4.55 7.45 -3.22
CA ASN A 43 -4.52 6.17 -3.90
C ASN A 43 -5.83 5.87 -4.62
N GLN A 44 -6.98 6.30 -4.07
CA GLN A 44 -8.25 6.21 -4.77
C GLN A 44 -8.26 7.12 -6.01
N LEU A 45 -7.75 8.36 -5.90
CA LEU A 45 -7.66 9.30 -7.02
C LEU A 45 -6.71 8.79 -8.12
N VAL A 46 -5.59 8.14 -7.77
CA VAL A 46 -4.69 7.48 -8.74
C VAL A 46 -5.45 6.47 -9.57
N TYR A 47 -6.23 5.61 -8.91
CA TYR A 47 -7.06 4.61 -9.59
C TYR A 47 -8.12 5.25 -10.48
N GLU A 48 -8.88 6.23 -9.94
CA GLU A 48 -9.97 6.86 -10.68
C GLU A 48 -9.47 7.69 -11.88
N LEU A 49 -8.33 8.38 -11.74
CA LEU A 49 -7.71 9.07 -12.88
C LEU A 49 -7.30 8.08 -13.98
N ALA A 50 -6.67 6.97 -13.60
CA ALA A 50 -6.33 5.94 -14.58
C ALA A 50 -7.58 5.36 -15.26
N ARG A 51 -8.64 5.11 -14.49
CA ARG A 51 -9.90 4.54 -14.99
C ARG A 51 -10.64 5.49 -15.93
N HIS A 52 -10.70 6.77 -15.58
CA HIS A 52 -11.43 7.77 -16.38
C HIS A 52 -10.66 8.24 -17.61
N ALA A 53 -9.31 8.22 -17.56
CA ALA A 53 -8.47 8.69 -18.65
C ALA A 53 -7.91 7.58 -19.56
N MET A 54 -8.00 6.31 -19.17
CA MET A 54 -7.39 5.21 -19.94
C MET A 54 -8.30 3.99 -20.05
N GLY A 55 -9.39 3.93 -19.28
CA GLY A 55 -10.22 2.74 -19.17
C GLY A 55 -11.07 2.45 -20.40
N ASP A 56 -11.38 3.45 -21.20
CA ASP A 56 -12.16 3.33 -22.44
C ASP A 56 -11.29 2.84 -23.62
N GLU A 57 -10.01 3.26 -23.71
CA GLU A 57 -9.06 2.75 -24.69
C GLU A 57 -8.50 1.38 -24.31
N LEU A 58 -8.14 1.21 -23.02
CA LEU A 58 -7.51 -0.01 -22.52
C LEU A 58 -8.55 -0.93 -21.87
N GLN A 59 -9.51 -1.42 -22.66
CA GLN A 59 -10.62 -2.21 -22.14
C GLN A 59 -10.21 -3.59 -21.61
N GLY A 60 -10.96 -4.07 -20.60
CA GLY A 60 -10.89 -5.43 -20.10
C GLY A 60 -9.49 -5.84 -19.63
N PRO A 61 -8.93 -6.96 -20.14
CA PRO A 61 -7.67 -7.52 -19.64
C PRO A 61 -6.45 -6.59 -19.77
N PHE A 62 -6.46 -5.66 -20.73
CA PHE A 62 -5.36 -4.71 -20.90
C PHE A 62 -5.32 -3.68 -19.78
N PHE A 63 -6.46 -3.13 -19.39
CA PHE A 63 -6.55 -2.21 -18.27
C PHE A 63 -6.21 -2.91 -16.95
N GLU A 64 -6.74 -4.10 -16.71
CA GLU A 64 -6.41 -4.91 -15.54
C GLU A 64 -4.90 -5.22 -15.44
N ASN A 65 -4.24 -5.51 -16.55
CA ASN A 65 -2.79 -5.71 -16.59
C ASN A 65 -2.03 -4.42 -16.28
N LEU A 66 -2.49 -3.27 -16.78
CA LEU A 66 -1.91 -1.97 -16.44
C LEU A 66 -1.94 -1.73 -14.93
N LEU A 67 -3.10 -1.94 -14.30
CA LEU A 67 -3.30 -1.77 -12.85
C LEU A 67 -2.51 -2.78 -12.01
N ALA A 68 -2.28 -3.98 -12.52
CA ALA A 68 -1.57 -5.05 -11.81
C ALA A 68 -0.04 -4.87 -11.82
N THR A 69 0.47 -3.94 -12.62
CA THR A 69 1.90 -3.66 -12.79
C THR A 69 2.26 -2.28 -12.26
N ARG A 70 3.55 -1.92 -12.32
CA ARG A 70 4.03 -0.55 -12.06
C ARG A 70 4.01 0.35 -13.30
N ALA A 71 3.30 -0.07 -14.36
CA ALA A 71 3.30 0.65 -15.62
C ALA A 71 2.66 2.06 -15.52
N LEU A 72 1.79 2.31 -14.52
CA LEU A 72 1.20 3.62 -14.27
C LEU A 72 2.17 4.68 -13.69
N ASP A 73 3.26 4.27 -13.07
CA ASP A 73 4.15 5.17 -12.34
C ASP A 73 4.81 6.24 -13.22
N VAL A 74 4.94 5.98 -14.51
CA VAL A 74 5.54 6.90 -15.50
C VAL A 74 4.48 7.64 -16.32
N PRO A 75 3.50 6.98 -16.97
CA PRO A 75 2.54 7.67 -17.84
C PRO A 75 1.57 8.57 -17.07
N LEU A 76 1.09 8.17 -15.90
CA LEU A 76 0.09 8.97 -15.18
C LEU A 76 0.61 10.34 -14.73
N PRO A 77 1.83 10.49 -14.15
CA PRO A 77 2.41 11.81 -13.88
C PRO A 77 2.62 12.65 -15.15
N ARG A 78 2.98 12.04 -16.28
CA ARG A 78 3.15 12.74 -17.56
C ARG A 78 1.79 13.22 -18.09
N LEU A 79 0.79 12.35 -18.05
CA LEU A 79 -0.57 12.69 -18.47
C LEU A 79 -1.14 13.85 -17.65
N THR A 80 -0.99 13.83 -16.32
CA THR A 80 -1.48 14.94 -15.49
C THR A 80 -0.80 16.28 -15.81
N ALA A 81 0.44 16.27 -16.31
CA ALA A 81 1.16 17.47 -16.72
C ALA A 81 0.77 17.98 -18.12
N ASP A 82 0.19 17.14 -18.96
CA ASP A 82 -0.23 17.46 -20.34
C ASP A 82 -1.75 17.72 -20.38
N ALA A 83 -2.15 19.00 -20.36
CA ALA A 83 -3.55 19.39 -20.35
C ALA A 83 -4.27 19.13 -21.69
N ASP A 84 -3.52 19.05 -22.78
CA ASP A 84 -4.03 18.91 -24.13
C ASP A 84 -3.96 17.45 -24.65
N SER A 85 -3.63 16.52 -23.76
CA SER A 85 -3.53 15.11 -24.12
C SER A 85 -4.88 14.54 -24.60
N PRO A 86 -4.91 13.80 -25.73
CA PRO A 86 -6.14 13.16 -26.20
C PRO A 86 -6.65 12.04 -25.27
N TRP A 87 -5.86 11.61 -24.30
CA TRP A 87 -6.27 10.63 -23.29
C TRP A 87 -7.27 11.18 -22.26
N TRP A 88 -7.56 12.49 -22.29
CA TRP A 88 -8.61 13.07 -21.42
C TRP A 88 -10.02 12.87 -21.98
N ASP A 89 -10.13 12.62 -23.30
CA ASP A 89 -11.38 12.39 -23.99
C ASP A 89 -11.89 10.96 -23.76
N ASN A 90 -13.13 10.82 -23.29
CA ASN A 90 -13.77 9.51 -23.15
C ASN A 90 -14.40 9.10 -24.47
N ARG A 91 -13.76 8.24 -25.22
CA ARG A 91 -14.18 7.77 -26.53
C ARG A 91 -15.52 7.02 -26.55
N SER A 92 -16.09 6.70 -25.40
CA SER A 92 -17.41 6.08 -25.30
C SER A 92 -18.57 7.09 -25.20
N THR A 93 -18.27 8.39 -25.17
CA THR A 93 -19.25 9.49 -25.20
C THR A 93 -19.22 10.24 -26.52
N ASP A 94 -20.28 11.04 -26.81
CA ASP A 94 -20.31 11.92 -27.99
C ASP A 94 -19.66 13.29 -27.72
N ALA A 95 -19.37 13.61 -26.45
CA ALA A 95 -18.70 14.83 -26.05
C ALA A 95 -17.19 14.63 -26.09
N ILE A 96 -16.45 15.69 -26.35
CA ILE A 96 -14.99 15.70 -26.21
C ILE A 96 -14.68 16.29 -24.84
N GLU A 97 -14.18 15.45 -23.94
CA GLU A 97 -13.82 15.86 -22.60
C GLU A 97 -12.40 16.45 -22.55
N ASP A 98 -12.23 17.43 -21.68
CA ASP A 98 -10.92 17.98 -21.33
C ASP A 98 -10.39 17.42 -19.98
N ARG A 99 -9.13 17.78 -19.64
CA ARG A 99 -8.52 17.37 -18.37
C ARG A 99 -9.36 17.75 -17.15
N GLY A 100 -9.93 18.98 -17.14
CA GLY A 100 -10.73 19.47 -16.01
C GLY A 100 -12.01 18.65 -15.81
N GLN A 101 -12.68 18.25 -16.88
CA GLN A 101 -13.88 17.41 -16.84
C GLN A 101 -13.55 16.00 -16.37
N THR A 102 -12.49 15.40 -16.86
CA THR A 102 -12.04 14.05 -16.47
C THR A 102 -11.52 14.03 -15.04
N VAL A 103 -10.75 15.03 -14.60
CA VAL A 103 -10.32 15.20 -13.20
C VAL A 103 -11.52 15.37 -12.26
N LYS A 104 -12.55 16.13 -12.69
CA LYS A 104 -13.79 16.28 -11.90
C LYS A 104 -14.52 14.96 -11.72
N ALA A 105 -14.67 14.17 -12.79
CA ALA A 105 -15.30 12.86 -12.72
C ALA A 105 -14.51 11.90 -11.80
N ALA A 106 -13.19 11.86 -11.96
CA ALA A 106 -12.30 11.07 -11.12
C ALA A 106 -12.35 11.49 -9.64
N TRP A 107 -12.38 12.80 -9.35
CA TRP A 107 -12.51 13.31 -7.98
C TRP A 107 -13.83 12.90 -7.34
N GLN A 108 -14.95 13.07 -8.03
CA GLN A 108 -16.26 12.68 -7.53
C GLN A 108 -16.34 11.17 -7.24
N ALA A 109 -15.79 10.33 -8.10
CA ALA A 109 -15.69 8.90 -7.86
C ALA A 109 -14.77 8.57 -6.69
N SER A 110 -13.67 9.33 -6.49
CA SER A 110 -12.73 9.18 -5.37
C SER A 110 -13.34 9.53 -4.02
N ILE A 111 -14.40 10.31 -3.98
CA ILE A 111 -15.19 10.60 -2.77
C ILE A 111 -16.28 9.55 -2.60
N ALA A 112 -17.00 9.23 -3.67
CA ALA A 112 -18.17 8.34 -3.61
C ALA A 112 -17.79 6.92 -3.17
N HIS A 113 -16.68 6.39 -3.65
CA HIS A 113 -16.28 5.01 -3.36
C HIS A 113 -15.87 4.79 -1.88
N PRO A 114 -14.96 5.57 -1.27
CA PRO A 114 -14.67 5.47 0.16
C PRO A 114 -15.89 5.72 1.04
N LYS A 115 -16.78 6.62 0.64
CA LYS A 115 -18.05 6.86 1.34
C LYS A 115 -18.89 5.59 1.44
N GLN A 116 -18.97 4.79 0.39
CA GLN A 116 -19.71 3.53 0.35
C GLN A 116 -19.00 2.40 1.11
N THR A 117 -17.67 2.35 1.07
CA THR A 117 -16.90 1.20 1.55
C THR A 117 -16.29 1.39 2.94
N LEU A 118 -15.98 2.63 3.33
CA LEU A 118 -15.33 2.96 4.60
C LEU A 118 -16.23 3.79 5.54
N GLY A 119 -17.36 4.30 5.04
CA GLY A 119 -18.35 5.06 5.79
C GLY A 119 -18.52 6.51 5.34
N ASP A 120 -19.64 7.14 5.74
CA ASP A 120 -20.04 8.47 5.30
C ASP A 120 -19.13 9.61 5.78
N ASP A 121 -18.51 9.46 6.96
CA ASP A 121 -17.63 10.47 7.55
C ASP A 121 -16.20 10.26 7.00
N PRO A 122 -15.59 11.26 6.33
CA PRO A 122 -14.20 11.19 5.88
C PRO A 122 -13.16 10.86 6.98
N LYS A 123 -13.48 11.10 8.25
CA LYS A 123 -12.66 10.69 9.39
C LYS A 123 -12.51 9.15 9.51
N SER A 124 -13.42 8.39 8.91
CA SER A 124 -13.33 6.93 8.83
C SER A 124 -12.37 6.44 7.74
N TRP A 125 -12.00 7.28 6.76
CA TRP A 125 -11.15 6.94 5.62
C TRP A 125 -9.66 6.94 5.95
N ARG A 126 -9.33 6.64 7.21
CA ARG A 126 -7.92 6.56 7.64
C ARG A 126 -7.20 5.45 6.88
N TRP A 127 -5.93 5.71 6.56
CA TRP A 127 -5.09 4.75 5.83
C TRP A 127 -5.07 3.37 6.49
N GLY A 128 -4.91 3.31 7.81
CA GLY A 128 -4.90 2.05 8.55
C GLY A 128 -6.23 1.29 8.55
N THR A 129 -7.35 1.94 8.20
CA THR A 129 -8.64 1.26 7.96
C THR A 129 -8.71 0.73 6.52
N ALA A 130 -8.21 1.53 5.57
CA ALA A 130 -8.28 1.23 4.14
C ALA A 130 -7.19 0.29 3.63
N HIS A 131 -6.05 0.20 4.33
CA HIS A 131 -4.87 -0.53 3.87
C HIS A 131 -4.37 -1.52 4.94
N THR A 132 -4.45 -2.82 4.63
CA THR A 132 -4.18 -3.88 5.60
C THR A 132 -3.21 -4.94 5.05
N LEU A 133 -2.45 -5.56 5.96
CA LEU A 133 -1.56 -6.67 5.65
C LEU A 133 -2.05 -7.95 6.34
N THR A 134 -2.21 -8.99 5.56
CA THR A 134 -2.37 -10.37 6.05
C THR A 134 -1.27 -11.23 5.43
N HIS A 135 -0.50 -11.92 6.26
CA HIS A 135 0.45 -12.93 5.80
C HIS A 135 -0.33 -14.22 5.56
N ASN A 136 -0.66 -14.45 4.29
CA ASN A 136 -1.44 -15.60 3.87
C ASN A 136 -0.58 -16.86 3.82
N HIS A 137 -1.07 -17.93 4.44
CA HIS A 137 -0.49 -19.27 4.32
C HIS A 137 -1.23 -20.06 3.23
N PRO A 138 -0.58 -20.94 2.45
CA PRO A 138 -1.26 -21.74 1.42
C PRO A 138 -2.47 -22.54 1.95
N LEU A 139 -2.37 -23.15 3.13
CA LEU A 139 -3.48 -23.84 3.77
C LEU A 139 -4.57 -22.89 4.28
N GLY A 140 -4.21 -21.63 4.58
CA GLY A 140 -5.14 -20.60 5.01
C GLY A 140 -6.06 -20.06 3.91
N GLN A 141 -5.93 -20.54 2.67
CA GLN A 141 -6.90 -20.24 1.60
C GLN A 141 -8.24 -20.95 1.78
N LYS A 142 -8.31 -21.95 2.64
CA LYS A 142 -9.52 -22.72 2.93
C LYS A 142 -10.05 -22.41 4.32
N LYS A 143 -11.34 -22.01 4.41
CA LYS A 143 -12.02 -21.85 5.70
C LYS A 143 -12.31 -23.21 6.33
N PRO A 144 -12.16 -23.35 7.65
CA PRO A 144 -11.78 -22.35 8.66
C PRO A 144 -10.26 -22.26 8.92
N LEU A 145 -9.40 -22.85 8.07
CA LEU A 145 -7.96 -22.92 8.25
C LEU A 145 -7.27 -21.54 8.18
N ASP A 146 -7.93 -20.56 7.56
CA ASP A 146 -7.50 -19.16 7.55
C ASP A 146 -7.26 -18.61 8.96
N ARG A 147 -8.09 -19.00 9.95
CA ARG A 147 -7.97 -18.57 11.34
C ARG A 147 -6.77 -19.18 12.08
N LEU A 148 -6.27 -20.29 11.58
CA LEU A 148 -5.14 -21.01 12.18
C LEU A 148 -3.82 -20.64 11.55
N PHE A 149 -3.81 -20.49 10.23
CA PHE A 149 -2.57 -20.37 9.47
C PHE A 149 -2.23 -18.94 9.03
N ASN A 150 -3.23 -18.07 8.82
CA ASN A 150 -2.96 -16.71 8.39
C ASN A 150 -2.61 -15.82 9.60
N VAL A 151 -1.67 -14.88 9.40
CA VAL A 151 -1.24 -13.94 10.44
C VAL A 151 -1.66 -12.52 10.02
N GLY A 152 -2.52 -11.89 10.81
CA GLY A 152 -3.17 -10.62 10.51
C GLY A 152 -4.70 -10.75 10.53
N PRO A 153 -5.46 -9.76 9.98
CA PRO A 153 -4.96 -8.55 9.33
C PRO A 153 -4.38 -7.53 10.30
N PHE A 154 -3.38 -6.79 9.84
CA PHE A 154 -2.82 -5.64 10.53
C PHE A 154 -3.09 -4.37 9.73
N ALA A 155 -3.37 -3.24 10.39
CA ALA A 155 -3.29 -1.94 9.76
C ALA A 155 -1.84 -1.70 9.28
N ALA A 156 -1.65 -1.43 7.99
CA ALA A 156 -0.32 -1.39 7.39
C ALA A 156 0.08 0.05 7.01
N PRO A 157 1.11 0.64 7.67
CA PRO A 157 1.68 1.92 7.26
C PRO A 157 2.53 1.77 6.00
N GLY A 158 2.83 2.89 5.33
CA GLY A 158 3.55 2.87 4.06
C GLY A 158 2.64 2.47 2.90
N GLY A 159 3.21 2.19 1.75
CA GLY A 159 2.43 1.89 0.55
C GLY A 159 3.32 1.74 -0.68
N HIS A 160 2.73 1.93 -1.86
CA HIS A 160 3.43 1.90 -3.12
C HIS A 160 4.47 3.03 -3.20
N GLU A 161 5.69 2.70 -3.64
CA GLU A 161 6.81 3.64 -3.83
C GLU A 161 7.18 4.45 -2.55
N THR A 162 6.96 3.90 -1.37
CA THR A 162 7.44 4.48 -0.12
C THR A 162 8.62 3.68 0.45
N PRO A 163 9.46 4.25 1.34
CA PRO A 163 10.53 3.51 2.01
C PRO A 163 10.03 2.27 2.75
N ASN A 164 8.86 2.35 3.39
CA ASN A 164 8.12 1.20 3.91
C ASN A 164 7.21 0.66 2.82
N ASN A 165 7.79 -0.07 1.88
CA ASN A 165 7.10 -0.56 0.68
C ASN A 165 6.19 -1.77 1.01
N LEU A 166 5.03 -1.49 1.64
CA LEU A 166 3.93 -2.43 1.79
C LEU A 166 2.90 -2.11 0.69
N SER A 167 3.18 -2.60 -0.52
CA SER A 167 2.42 -2.23 -1.72
C SER A 167 1.13 -3.04 -1.87
N HIS A 168 0.12 -2.37 -2.39
CA HIS A 168 -1.12 -2.96 -2.87
C HIS A 168 -1.20 -2.86 -4.41
N ARG A 169 -2.15 -3.54 -5.02
CA ARG A 169 -2.48 -3.32 -6.44
C ARG A 169 -3.25 -2.03 -6.59
N VAL A 170 -3.00 -1.29 -7.67
CA VAL A 170 -3.82 -0.14 -8.03
C VAL A 170 -5.25 -0.63 -8.28
N GLY A 171 -6.21 0.00 -7.62
CA GLY A 171 -7.62 -0.41 -7.64
C GLY A 171 -8.41 0.37 -6.61
N PRO A 172 -9.73 0.08 -6.46
CA PRO A 172 -10.56 0.76 -5.47
C PRO A 172 -10.27 0.29 -4.04
N ALA A 173 -10.49 1.19 -3.07
CA ALA A 173 -10.42 0.89 -1.64
C ALA A 173 -11.50 -0.15 -1.20
N PRO A 174 -11.26 -0.95 -0.15
CA PRO A 174 -10.04 -1.07 0.65
C PRO A 174 -8.98 -1.93 -0.01
N TRP A 175 -7.73 -1.74 0.40
CA TRP A 175 -6.58 -2.44 -0.18
C TRP A 175 -5.97 -3.47 0.75
N SER A 176 -5.55 -4.59 0.16
CA SER A 176 -4.70 -5.56 0.83
C SER A 176 -3.28 -5.44 0.30
N VAL A 177 -2.30 -5.48 1.18
CA VAL A 177 -0.89 -5.55 0.80
C VAL A 177 -0.64 -6.87 0.06
N VAL A 178 -0.06 -6.78 -1.12
CA VAL A 178 0.28 -7.94 -1.96
C VAL A 178 1.79 -8.11 -2.14
N TYR A 179 2.57 -7.10 -1.79
CA TYR A 179 4.02 -7.09 -1.90
C TYR A 179 4.64 -6.29 -0.75
N GLY A 180 5.74 -6.80 -0.22
CA GLY A 180 6.51 -6.15 0.84
C GLY A 180 7.84 -6.85 1.09
N PRO A 181 8.73 -6.26 1.91
CA PRO A 181 10.00 -6.89 2.23
C PRO A 181 9.79 -8.18 3.02
N SER A 182 10.42 -9.27 2.58
CA SER A 182 10.43 -10.56 3.29
C SER A 182 11.30 -10.56 4.54
N THR A 183 12.24 -9.62 4.62
CA THR A 183 13.05 -9.32 5.80
C THR A 183 13.55 -7.88 5.68
N ARG A 184 13.70 -7.21 6.81
CA ARG A 184 14.34 -5.90 6.88
C ARG A 184 15.60 -6.00 7.71
N ARG A 185 16.68 -5.37 7.25
CA ARG A 185 17.96 -5.33 7.95
C ARG A 185 18.51 -3.91 7.93
N LEU A 186 19.09 -3.50 9.05
CA LEU A 186 19.84 -2.24 9.19
C LEU A 186 21.24 -2.64 9.64
N ILE A 187 22.24 -2.32 8.84
CA ILE A 187 23.64 -2.71 9.10
C ILE A 187 24.50 -1.46 8.93
N ASP A 188 25.18 -1.08 10.02
CA ASP A 188 26.27 -0.09 9.94
C ASP A 188 27.52 -0.82 9.43
N MET A 189 28.01 -0.43 8.26
CA MET A 189 29.19 -1.05 7.67
C MET A 189 30.49 -0.72 8.42
N ALA A 190 30.49 0.30 9.27
CA ALA A 190 31.61 0.61 10.16
C ALA A 190 31.66 -0.33 11.38
N ASP A 191 30.50 -0.81 11.85
CA ASP A 191 30.37 -1.77 12.95
C ASP A 191 29.19 -2.72 12.72
N ALA A 192 29.42 -3.81 12.03
CA ALA A 192 28.40 -4.81 11.72
C ALA A 192 27.87 -5.54 12.96
N SER A 193 28.54 -5.45 14.12
CA SER A 193 28.07 -6.08 15.36
C SER A 193 26.80 -5.43 15.91
N THR A 194 26.47 -4.20 15.47
CA THR A 194 25.26 -3.47 15.82
C THR A 194 24.08 -3.75 14.87
N ALA A 195 24.20 -4.73 13.98
CA ALA A 195 23.19 -5.05 12.98
C ALA A 195 21.84 -5.41 13.62
N LEU A 196 20.78 -4.93 12.96
CA LEU A 196 19.39 -5.15 13.36
C LEU A 196 18.63 -5.85 12.23
N GLY A 197 17.69 -6.72 12.60
CA GLY A 197 16.85 -7.43 11.64
C GLY A 197 15.44 -7.67 12.14
N ILE A 198 14.48 -7.86 11.22
CA ILE A 198 13.11 -8.28 11.53
C ILE A 198 12.52 -9.05 10.35
N ASN A 199 11.79 -10.11 10.65
CA ASN A 199 11.00 -10.86 9.67
C ASN A 199 9.50 -10.51 9.78
N PRO A 200 8.72 -10.70 8.70
CA PRO A 200 7.31 -10.33 8.68
C PRO A 200 6.41 -11.20 9.58
N VAL A 201 6.87 -12.42 9.89
CA VAL A 201 6.23 -13.38 10.81
C VAL A 201 7.27 -13.91 11.81
N GLY A 202 7.10 -15.08 12.38
CA GLY A 202 8.12 -15.72 13.21
C GLY A 202 9.08 -16.61 12.42
N GLN A 203 9.88 -17.40 13.15
CA GLN A 203 10.89 -18.33 12.60
C GLN A 203 10.39 -19.78 12.58
N SER A 204 9.22 -20.09 13.19
CA SER A 204 8.66 -21.43 13.21
C SER A 204 7.61 -21.61 12.10
N GLY A 205 7.63 -22.77 11.45
CA GLY A 205 6.59 -23.21 10.51
C GLY A 205 5.38 -23.86 11.19
N THR A 206 5.37 -23.99 12.51
CA THR A 206 4.31 -24.67 13.26
C THR A 206 3.35 -23.64 13.90
N PRO A 207 2.03 -23.61 13.53
CA PRO A 207 1.11 -22.56 13.97
C PRO A 207 0.93 -22.47 15.50
N PHE A 208 1.16 -23.55 16.24
CA PHE A 208 1.04 -23.56 17.72
C PHE A 208 2.34 -23.22 18.44
N ASP A 209 3.43 -23.01 17.72
CA ASP A 209 4.69 -22.58 18.29
C ASP A 209 4.65 -21.08 18.61
N LYS A 210 5.24 -20.67 19.74
CA LYS A 210 5.33 -19.26 20.14
C LYS A 210 6.07 -18.38 19.11
N HIS A 211 6.94 -19.00 18.29
CA HIS A 211 7.70 -18.32 17.25
C HIS A 211 7.05 -18.36 15.87
N TYR A 212 5.77 -18.73 15.76
CA TYR A 212 5.06 -18.71 14.48
C TYR A 212 4.78 -17.29 13.98
N SER A 213 4.44 -16.36 14.88
CA SER A 213 4.04 -14.99 14.52
C SER A 213 4.58 -13.90 15.46
N ASP A 214 5.55 -14.23 16.31
CA ASP A 214 6.05 -13.34 17.37
C ASP A 214 6.74 -12.06 16.86
N GLN A 215 7.18 -12.03 15.62
CA GLN A 215 7.79 -10.85 15.00
C GLN A 215 6.79 -9.98 14.22
N ALA A 216 5.59 -10.49 13.90
CA ALA A 216 4.66 -9.82 12.98
C ALA A 216 4.25 -8.41 13.45
N GLN A 217 3.90 -8.25 14.73
CA GLN A 217 3.54 -6.94 15.28
C GLN A 217 4.72 -5.97 15.27
N ARG A 218 5.93 -6.45 15.59
CA ARG A 218 7.17 -5.65 15.55
C ARG A 218 7.51 -5.22 14.12
N TYR A 219 7.33 -6.13 13.16
CA TYR A 219 7.53 -5.83 11.74
C TYR A 219 6.65 -4.67 11.27
N ILE A 220 5.35 -4.69 11.63
CA ILE A 220 4.42 -3.61 11.31
C ILE A 220 4.81 -2.29 11.98
N GLN A 221 5.25 -2.35 13.21
CA GLN A 221 5.66 -1.18 13.99
C GLN A 221 7.06 -0.63 13.63
N GLY A 222 7.81 -1.32 12.76
CA GLY A 222 9.18 -0.93 12.44
C GLY A 222 10.17 -1.15 13.59
N VAL A 223 9.86 -2.07 14.52
CA VAL A 223 10.72 -2.44 15.65
C VAL A 223 11.61 -3.61 15.24
N TYR A 224 12.92 -3.41 15.35
CA TYR A 224 13.93 -4.39 14.94
C TYR A 224 14.49 -5.14 16.14
N LEU A 225 15.06 -6.31 15.86
CA LEU A 225 15.76 -7.16 16.83
C LEU A 225 17.27 -7.12 16.55
N PRO A 226 18.13 -7.20 17.58
CA PRO A 226 19.57 -7.36 17.38
C PRO A 226 19.89 -8.64 16.59
N MET A 227 20.86 -8.54 15.69
CA MET A 227 21.46 -9.68 14.99
C MET A 227 22.79 -10.02 15.68
N HIS A 228 22.83 -11.12 16.43
CA HIS A 228 24.01 -11.54 17.16
C HIS A 228 25.04 -12.16 16.18
N LEU A 229 26.23 -11.54 16.07
CA LEU A 229 27.25 -11.92 15.07
C LEU A 229 28.54 -12.44 15.70
N SER A 230 28.98 -11.93 16.87
CA SER A 230 30.20 -12.41 17.53
C SER A 230 29.96 -13.76 18.22
N ASP A 231 30.98 -14.60 18.29
CA ASP A 231 30.90 -15.91 18.97
C ASP A 231 30.46 -15.76 20.44
N SER A 232 30.94 -14.73 21.14
CA SER A 232 30.56 -14.43 22.51
C SER A 232 29.09 -14.03 22.62
N ASP A 233 28.59 -13.23 21.69
CA ASP A 233 27.23 -12.75 21.67
C ASP A 233 26.24 -13.89 21.30
N VAL A 234 26.60 -14.70 20.30
CA VAL A 234 25.86 -15.92 19.95
C VAL A 234 25.79 -16.87 21.14
N ALA A 235 26.92 -17.12 21.83
CA ALA A 235 26.96 -18.01 23.00
C ALA A 235 26.07 -17.50 24.14
N ALA A 236 26.07 -16.18 24.40
CA ALA A 236 25.25 -15.57 25.45
C ALA A 236 23.74 -15.66 25.19
N HIS A 237 23.33 -15.75 23.92
CA HIS A 237 21.91 -15.78 23.50
C HIS A 237 21.46 -17.17 23.01
N THR A 238 22.34 -18.20 23.08
CA THR A 238 21.99 -19.57 22.70
C THR A 238 21.21 -20.27 23.82
N SER A 239 20.01 -20.75 23.50
CA SER A 239 19.19 -21.55 24.44
C SER A 239 19.35 -23.06 24.25
N SER A 240 19.75 -23.50 23.07
CA SER A 240 19.96 -24.91 22.75
C SER A 240 20.89 -25.07 21.53
N SER A 241 21.53 -26.22 21.40
CA SER A 241 22.38 -26.54 20.25
C SER A 241 22.05 -27.93 19.71
N LEU A 242 22.15 -28.08 18.38
CA LEU A 242 22.06 -29.36 17.69
C LEU A 242 23.32 -29.57 16.86
N THR A 243 24.00 -30.70 17.10
CA THR A 243 25.17 -31.09 16.33
C THR A 243 24.79 -32.20 15.36
N LEU A 244 24.97 -31.96 14.06
CA LEU A 244 24.78 -32.94 13.02
C LEU A 244 26.14 -33.58 12.71
N MET A 245 26.22 -34.93 12.77
CA MET A 245 27.40 -35.67 12.45
C MET A 245 27.14 -36.52 11.19
N PRO A 246 28.15 -36.72 10.31
CA PRO A 246 28.01 -37.63 9.18
C PRO A 246 27.71 -39.04 9.66
N ALA A 247 26.81 -39.73 8.98
CA ALA A 247 26.60 -41.14 9.20
C ALA A 247 27.88 -41.92 8.86
N ARG A 248 28.29 -42.83 9.70
CA ARG A 248 29.43 -43.74 9.45
C ARG A 248 28.98 -44.84 8.54
#